data_e704aff663cbf209ce76e60547acb838
#
_entry.id   e704aff663cbf209ce76e60547acb838
#
_cell.length_a   1.000
_cell.length_b   1.000
_cell.length_c   1.000
_cell.angle_alpha   90.00
_cell.angle_beta   90.00
_cell.angle_gamma   90.00
#
_symmetry.space_group_name_H-M   'P 1'
#
loop_
_entity.id
_entity.type
_entity.pdbx_description
1 polymer ?
#
loop_
_entity_poly.entity_id
_entity_poly.type
_entity_poly.pdbx_seq_one_letter_code
_entity_poly.pdbx_strand_id
1 'polypeptide(L)'
;MKFLGLRLCDHDSSITYTNGSDVKYFKPERHNQIKHFAYRNLRDWVYDLAKLNIDLKEIDAIAMVIDVDKYPYLKKEDPNKLYEYVDIPYSPFTELTCPVFRIDHHYAHSLSSWMLSDAHNHIILDGYGDLKRSISIF
;
A
#
# COMPACT_ATOMS: atom_id res chain seq x y z
N MET A 1 4.29 -6.73 17.02
CA MET A 1 3.44 -5.86 16.18
C MET A 1 3.30 -6.49 14.81
N LYS A 2 2.07 -6.50 14.26
CA LYS A 2 1.73 -7.10 12.97
C LYS A 2 1.26 -6.00 12.02
N PHE A 3 1.90 -5.83 10.89
CA PHE A 3 1.62 -4.77 9.92
C PHE A 3 1.24 -5.35 8.58
N LEU A 4 0.34 -4.67 7.89
CA LEU A 4 -0.07 -5.00 6.54
C LEU A 4 0.25 -3.84 5.61
N GLY A 5 0.97 -4.13 4.54
CA GLY A 5 1.23 -3.20 3.44
C GLY A 5 0.38 -3.60 2.23
N LEU A 6 -0.34 -2.66 1.66
CA LEU A 6 -1.20 -2.85 0.50
C LEU A 6 -0.81 -1.92 -0.64
N ARG A 7 -0.62 -2.48 -1.83
CA ARG A 7 -0.59 -1.73 -3.06
C ARG A 7 -1.89 -1.98 -3.82
N LEU A 8 -2.73 -0.96 -3.92
CA LEU A 8 -4.05 -1.00 -4.54
C LEU A 8 -4.14 -0.03 -5.72
N CYS A 9 -3.10 -0.02 -6.56
CA CYS A 9 -3.03 0.79 -7.77
C CYS A 9 -3.76 0.12 -8.94
N ASP A 10 -3.78 0.78 -10.08
CA ASP A 10 -4.36 0.30 -11.33
C ASP A 10 -3.63 -0.89 -11.95
N HIS A 11 -2.42 -1.18 -11.48
CA HIS A 11 -1.61 -2.33 -11.87
C HIS A 11 -0.72 -2.80 -10.72
N ASP A 12 -0.19 -4.02 -10.84
CA ASP A 12 0.79 -4.61 -9.91
C ASP A 12 0.37 -4.62 -8.44
N SER A 13 -0.92 -4.86 -8.18
CA SER A 13 -1.43 -4.99 -6.81
C SER A 13 -0.65 -6.03 -6.01
N SER A 14 -0.42 -5.74 -4.74
CA SER A 14 0.31 -6.64 -3.85
C SER A 14 -0.08 -6.47 -2.40
N ILE A 15 0.20 -7.51 -1.62
CA ILE A 15 0.03 -7.56 -0.17
C ILE A 15 1.36 -7.92 0.45
N THR A 16 1.77 -7.17 1.46
CA THR A 16 2.93 -7.48 2.30
C THR A 16 2.49 -7.55 3.75
N TYR A 17 2.90 -8.57 4.45
CA TYR A 17 2.67 -8.73 5.88
C TYR A 17 3.99 -8.88 6.61
N THR A 18 4.09 -8.29 7.79
CA THR A 18 5.20 -8.56 8.71
C THR A 18 4.72 -8.59 10.16
N ASN A 19 5.34 -9.44 10.95
CA ASN A 19 5.19 -9.49 12.41
C ASN A 19 6.45 -8.98 13.13
N GLY A 20 7.39 -8.40 12.39
CA GLY A 20 8.69 -7.93 12.87
C GLY A 20 9.82 -8.95 12.72
N SER A 21 9.50 -10.25 12.64
CA SER A 21 10.49 -11.34 12.44
C SER A 21 10.37 -11.93 11.03
N ASP A 22 9.13 -12.09 10.56
CA ASP A 22 8.83 -12.69 9.28
C ASP A 22 8.20 -11.66 8.34
N VAL A 23 8.49 -11.80 7.06
CA VAL A 23 7.85 -11.04 5.98
C VAL A 23 7.21 -12.02 5.01
N LYS A 24 5.92 -11.84 4.76
CA LYS A 24 5.18 -12.55 3.71
C LYS A 24 4.81 -11.56 2.61
N TYR A 25 5.05 -11.93 1.37
CA TYR A 25 4.73 -11.11 0.20
C TYR A 25 3.87 -11.90 -0.77
N PHE A 26 2.76 -11.31 -1.19
CA PHE A 26 1.85 -11.90 -2.15
C PHE A 26 1.59 -10.92 -3.30
N LYS A 27 1.91 -11.36 -4.50
CA LYS A 27 1.60 -10.64 -5.74
C LYS A 27 0.62 -11.49 -6.54
N PRO A 28 -0.68 -11.11 -6.62
CA PRO A 28 -1.72 -11.87 -7.32
C PRO A 28 -1.35 -12.21 -8.77
N GLU A 29 -0.67 -11.33 -9.47
CA GLU A 29 -0.18 -11.53 -10.83
C GLU A 29 0.58 -12.84 -11.00
N ARG A 30 1.42 -13.22 -10.01
CA ARG A 30 2.22 -14.43 -10.05
C ARG A 30 1.39 -15.70 -9.88
N HIS A 31 0.25 -15.59 -9.20
CA HIS A 31 -0.64 -16.71 -8.94
C HIS A 31 -1.71 -16.87 -10.02
N ASN A 32 -2.22 -15.75 -10.51
CA ASN A 32 -3.32 -15.72 -11.48
C ASN A 32 -2.82 -15.72 -12.92
N GLN A 33 -1.52 -15.52 -13.15
CA GLN A 33 -0.87 -15.36 -14.47
C GLN A 33 -1.49 -14.23 -15.31
N ILE A 34 -2.03 -13.21 -14.64
CA ILE A 34 -2.63 -12.03 -15.27
C ILE A 34 -1.63 -10.87 -15.11
N LYS A 35 -0.97 -10.50 -16.20
CA LYS A 35 -0.01 -9.40 -16.23
C LYS A 35 -0.69 -8.08 -15.82
N HIS A 36 0.01 -7.30 -14.99
CA HIS A 36 -0.50 -6.03 -14.45
C HIS A 36 -1.82 -6.17 -13.67
N PHE A 37 -1.96 -7.27 -12.94
CA PHE A 37 -3.16 -7.51 -12.14
C PHE A 37 -3.41 -6.36 -11.16
N ALA A 38 -4.66 -5.92 -11.11
CA ALA A 38 -5.17 -4.97 -10.13
C ALA A 38 -6.43 -5.50 -9.45
N TYR A 39 -6.57 -5.27 -8.15
CA TYR A 39 -7.83 -5.51 -7.46
C TYR A 39 -8.90 -4.54 -7.99
N ARG A 40 -10.08 -5.08 -8.28
CA ARG A 40 -11.19 -4.27 -8.80
C ARG A 40 -11.86 -3.43 -7.74
N ASN A 41 -11.90 -3.96 -6.51
CA ASN A 41 -12.53 -3.33 -5.36
C ASN A 41 -11.59 -3.31 -4.17
N LEU A 42 -11.84 -2.38 -3.23
CA LEU A 42 -11.12 -2.31 -1.96
C LEU A 42 -11.33 -3.54 -1.04
N ARG A 43 -12.18 -4.48 -1.43
CA ARG A 43 -12.45 -5.70 -0.65
C ARG A 43 -11.73 -6.93 -1.18
N ASP A 44 -11.39 -6.94 -2.45
CA ASP A 44 -10.96 -8.16 -3.14
C ASP A 44 -9.66 -8.73 -2.57
N TRP A 45 -8.77 -7.88 -2.06
CA TRP A 45 -7.51 -8.31 -1.45
C TRP A 45 -7.69 -9.13 -0.17
N VAL A 46 -8.81 -8.97 0.53
CA VAL A 46 -9.09 -9.71 1.77
C VAL A 46 -9.13 -11.22 1.55
N TYR A 47 -9.63 -11.65 0.40
CA TYR A 47 -9.67 -13.08 0.06
C TYR A 47 -8.27 -13.70 -0.09
N ASP A 48 -7.28 -12.88 -0.42
CA ASP A 48 -5.90 -13.37 -0.55
C ASP A 48 -5.17 -13.45 0.79
N LEU A 49 -5.67 -12.81 1.85
CA LEU A 49 -5.11 -12.97 3.20
C LEU A 49 -5.20 -14.40 3.70
N ALA A 50 -6.25 -15.12 3.34
CA ALA A 50 -6.40 -16.54 3.69
C ALA A 50 -5.27 -17.40 3.13
N LYS A 51 -4.77 -17.08 1.93
CA LYS A 51 -3.62 -17.76 1.30
C LYS A 51 -2.31 -17.52 2.07
N LEU A 52 -2.24 -16.43 2.81
CA LEU A 52 -1.09 -16.06 3.63
C LEU A 52 -1.22 -16.53 5.08
N ASN A 53 -2.35 -17.12 5.47
CA ASN A 53 -2.71 -17.42 6.86
C ASN A 53 -2.61 -16.16 7.74
N ILE A 54 -3.24 -15.07 7.32
CA ILE A 54 -3.29 -13.81 8.05
C ILE A 54 -4.72 -13.57 8.51
N ASP A 55 -4.90 -13.38 9.81
CA ASP A 55 -6.16 -12.90 10.37
C ASP A 55 -6.13 -11.36 10.43
N LEU A 56 -7.07 -10.74 9.75
CA LEU A 56 -7.18 -9.28 9.68
C LEU A 56 -7.40 -8.65 11.06
N LYS A 57 -8.04 -9.35 11.98
CA LYS A 57 -8.29 -8.88 13.36
C LYS A 57 -7.01 -8.77 14.20
N GLU A 58 -5.94 -9.42 13.78
CA GLU A 58 -4.67 -9.39 14.49
C GLU A 58 -3.70 -8.31 13.97
N ILE A 59 -4.14 -7.50 13.01
CA ILE A 59 -3.31 -6.46 12.40
C ILE A 59 -3.33 -5.21 13.28
N ASP A 60 -2.15 -4.70 13.62
CA ASP A 60 -1.96 -3.51 14.45
C ASP A 60 -2.05 -2.21 13.63
N ALA A 61 -1.63 -2.22 12.36
CA ALA A 61 -1.81 -1.10 11.44
C ALA A 61 -1.72 -1.54 9.97
N ILE A 62 -2.35 -0.77 9.10
CA ILE A 62 -2.30 -0.95 7.65
C ILE A 62 -1.69 0.29 7.01
N ALA A 63 -0.70 0.07 6.13
CA ALA A 63 -0.17 1.09 5.23
C ALA A 63 -0.59 0.76 3.80
N MET A 64 -1.11 1.73 3.06
CA MET A 64 -1.54 1.48 1.68
C MET A 64 -1.08 2.56 0.71
N VAL A 65 -0.68 2.11 -0.48
CA VAL A 65 -0.49 2.94 -1.66
C VAL A 65 -1.66 2.67 -2.60
N ILE A 66 -2.37 3.71 -2.98
CA ILE A 66 -3.58 3.63 -3.80
C ILE A 66 -3.48 4.55 -5.01
N ASP A 67 -4.20 4.20 -6.05
CA ASP A 67 -4.46 5.10 -7.17
C ASP A 67 -5.59 6.06 -6.81
N VAL A 68 -5.25 7.34 -6.65
CA VAL A 68 -6.20 8.39 -6.25
C VAL A 68 -7.18 8.77 -7.35
N ASP A 69 -6.83 8.53 -8.60
CA ASP A 69 -7.75 8.77 -9.72
C ASP A 69 -8.86 7.71 -9.73
N LYS A 70 -8.53 6.48 -9.30
CA LYS A 70 -9.50 5.39 -9.16
C LYS A 70 -10.33 5.50 -7.89
N TYR A 71 -9.74 6.05 -6.81
CA TYR A 71 -10.39 6.20 -5.51
C TYR A 71 -10.38 7.67 -5.07
N PRO A 72 -11.12 8.56 -5.73
CA PRO A 72 -11.04 10.01 -5.49
C PRO A 72 -11.48 10.44 -4.07
N TYR A 73 -12.28 9.61 -3.39
CA TYR A 73 -12.68 9.83 -2.00
C TYR A 73 -11.55 9.57 -0.99
N LEU A 74 -10.44 8.97 -1.43
CA LEU A 74 -9.21 8.76 -0.65
C LEU A 74 -8.12 9.77 -1.02
N LYS A 75 -8.47 10.87 -1.69
CA LYS A 75 -7.53 11.95 -1.97
C LYS A 75 -6.94 12.47 -0.67
N LYS A 76 -5.66 12.85 -0.74
CA LYS A 76 -5.01 13.59 0.34
C LYS A 76 -5.73 14.92 0.54
N GLU A 77 -5.97 15.29 1.79
CA GLU A 77 -6.38 16.64 2.14
C GLU A 77 -5.24 17.64 1.86
N ASP A 78 -4.01 17.24 2.19
CA ASP A 78 -2.79 17.99 1.87
C ASP A 78 -1.92 17.19 0.89
N PRO A 79 -1.71 17.67 -0.34
CA PRO A 79 -0.90 16.96 -1.33
C PRO A 79 0.58 16.84 -0.95
N ASN A 80 1.07 17.61 0.02
CA ASN A 80 2.46 17.56 0.47
C ASN A 80 2.70 16.56 1.60
N LYS A 81 1.66 16.02 2.21
CA LYS A 81 1.84 14.96 3.21
C LYS A 81 2.37 13.70 2.57
N LEU A 82 3.38 13.11 3.18
CA LEU A 82 3.98 11.84 2.74
C LEU A 82 3.17 10.64 3.19
N TYR A 83 2.46 10.78 4.30
CA TYR A 83 1.49 9.80 4.82
C TYR A 83 0.41 10.52 5.61
N GLU A 84 -0.76 9.92 5.68
CA GLU A 84 -1.86 10.39 6.49
C GLU A 84 -2.79 9.25 6.92
N TYR A 85 -3.41 9.43 8.08
CA TYR A 85 -4.51 8.58 8.51
C TYR A 85 -5.70 8.77 7.56
N VAL A 86 -6.34 7.66 7.20
CA VAL A 86 -7.54 7.69 6.37
C VAL A 86 -8.66 6.95 7.07
N ASP A 87 -9.80 7.60 7.14
CA ASP A 87 -11.04 6.98 7.56
C ASP A 87 -11.75 6.43 6.32
N ILE A 88 -11.75 5.10 6.20
CA ILE A 88 -12.36 4.42 5.06
C ILE A 88 -13.68 3.81 5.49
N PRO A 89 -14.81 4.40 5.08
CA PRO A 89 -16.13 3.95 5.50
C PRO A 89 -16.62 2.68 4.76
N TYR A 90 -15.69 1.82 4.32
CA TYR A 90 -16.01 0.61 3.56
C TYR A 90 -15.50 -0.65 4.26
N SER A 91 -16.36 -1.64 4.42
CA SER A 91 -15.92 -2.99 4.76
C SER A 91 -14.90 -3.51 3.73
N PRO A 92 -13.79 -4.13 4.15
CA PRO A 92 -13.52 -4.59 5.51
C PRO A 92 -12.91 -3.54 6.44
N PHE A 93 -12.61 -2.35 5.96
CA PHE A 93 -11.90 -1.33 6.74
C PHE A 93 -12.72 -0.83 7.93
N THR A 94 -14.04 -0.75 7.81
CA THR A 94 -14.93 -0.35 8.93
C THR A 94 -14.99 -1.39 10.05
N GLU A 95 -14.57 -2.62 9.80
CA GLU A 95 -14.50 -3.70 10.78
C GLU A 95 -13.14 -3.78 11.46
N LEU A 96 -12.17 -2.97 11.00
CA LEU A 96 -10.83 -2.92 11.57
C LEU A 96 -10.81 -2.08 12.83
N THR A 97 -10.11 -2.58 13.83
CA THR A 97 -9.79 -1.83 15.05
C THR A 97 -8.45 -1.11 14.97
N CYS A 98 -7.69 -1.34 13.91
CA CYS A 98 -6.38 -0.76 13.70
C CYS A 98 -6.44 0.47 12.77
N PRO A 99 -5.50 1.41 12.91
CA PRO A 99 -5.38 2.55 12.01
C PRO A 99 -4.98 2.14 10.60
N VAL A 100 -5.50 2.88 9.62
CA VAL A 100 -5.14 2.75 8.21
C VAL A 100 -4.46 4.04 7.76
N PHE A 101 -3.30 3.91 7.14
CA PHE A 101 -2.52 5.03 6.63
C PHE A 101 -2.40 4.93 5.11
N ARG A 102 -2.67 6.02 4.44
CA ARG A 102 -2.29 6.20 3.06
C ARG A 102 -0.87 6.72 2.98
N ILE A 103 -0.07 6.13 2.10
CA ILE A 103 1.33 6.49 1.87
C ILE A 103 1.45 7.08 0.46
N ASP A 104 2.19 8.18 0.33
CA ASP A 104 2.54 8.75 -0.97
C ASP A 104 3.30 7.72 -1.81
N HIS A 105 2.99 7.63 -3.11
CA HIS A 105 3.55 6.62 -3.99
C HIS A 105 5.09 6.71 -4.09
N HIS A 106 5.62 7.90 -4.35
CA HIS A 106 7.06 8.08 -4.44
C HIS A 106 7.75 7.94 -3.08
N TYR A 107 7.10 8.35 -2.01
CA TYR A 107 7.63 8.15 -0.67
C TYR A 107 7.71 6.66 -0.31
N ALA A 108 6.74 5.85 -0.73
CA ALA A 108 6.81 4.40 -0.56
C ALA A 108 8.00 3.79 -1.31
N HIS A 109 8.33 4.28 -2.51
CA HIS A 109 9.56 3.90 -3.22
C HIS A 109 10.81 4.30 -2.45
N SER A 110 10.88 5.52 -1.90
CA SER A 110 11.99 5.98 -1.07
C SER A 110 12.18 5.06 0.16
N LEU A 111 11.11 4.74 0.88
CA LEU A 111 11.17 3.86 2.04
C LEU A 111 11.67 2.45 1.69
N SER A 112 11.36 1.93 0.51
CA SER A 112 11.81 0.60 0.10
C SER A 112 13.32 0.53 -0.13
N SER A 113 13.96 1.64 -0.49
CA SER A 113 15.41 1.73 -0.68
C SER A 113 16.15 2.14 0.59
N TRP A 114 15.49 2.84 1.50
CA TRP A 114 16.12 3.36 2.73
C TRP A 114 16.69 2.27 3.63
N MET A 115 16.04 1.12 3.70
CA MET A 115 16.53 -0.03 4.46
C MET A 115 17.80 -0.67 3.88
N LEU A 116 18.15 -0.33 2.64
CA LEU A 116 19.26 -0.92 1.89
C LEU A 116 20.42 0.06 1.67
N SER A 117 20.29 1.30 2.11
CA SER A 117 21.24 2.38 1.83
C SER A 117 21.35 3.33 3.03
N ASP A 118 22.60 3.76 3.32
CA ASP A 118 22.89 4.83 4.27
C ASP A 118 22.70 6.23 3.68
N ALA A 119 22.14 6.33 2.48
CA ALA A 119 21.89 7.61 1.81
C ALA A 119 20.81 8.41 2.55
N HIS A 120 21.09 9.69 2.79
CA HIS A 120 20.15 10.61 3.45
C HIS A 120 19.18 11.29 2.48
N ASN A 121 19.48 11.25 1.18
CA ASN A 121 18.66 11.84 0.13
C ASN A 121 18.34 10.79 -0.92
N HIS A 122 17.09 10.65 -1.28
CA HIS A 122 16.61 9.72 -2.29
C HIS A 122 15.96 10.48 -3.43
N ILE A 123 16.40 10.18 -4.66
CA ILE A 123 15.76 10.67 -5.88
C ILE A 123 14.96 9.51 -6.46
N ILE A 124 13.65 9.72 -6.56
CA ILE A 124 12.72 8.75 -7.14
C ILE A 124 12.36 9.19 -8.56
N LEU A 125 12.61 8.30 -9.51
CA LEU A 125 12.22 8.44 -10.91
C LEU A 125 11.21 7.35 -11.21
N ASP A 126 9.97 7.73 -11.51
CA ASP A 126 8.89 6.80 -11.84
C ASP A 126 8.06 7.33 -13.01
N GLY A 127 7.26 6.46 -13.63
CA GLY A 127 6.37 6.85 -14.71
C GLY A 127 5.35 7.90 -14.26
N TYR A 128 4.55 7.54 -13.25
CA TYR A 128 3.58 8.43 -12.62
C TYR A 128 3.41 8.05 -11.15
N GLY A 129 3.68 8.99 -10.26
CA GLY A 129 3.32 8.93 -8.86
C GLY A 129 2.05 9.73 -8.57
N ASP A 130 1.78 9.97 -7.29
CA ASP A 130 0.69 10.84 -6.86
C ASP A 130 0.77 12.22 -7.53
N LEU A 131 -0.35 12.76 -7.95
CA LEU A 131 -0.44 14.02 -8.68
C LEU A 131 0.32 14.02 -10.03
N LYS A 132 0.51 12.86 -10.64
CA LYS A 132 1.25 12.68 -11.90
C LYS A 132 2.70 13.18 -11.85
N ARG A 133 3.30 13.15 -10.67
CA ARG A 133 4.72 13.46 -10.49
C ARG A 133 5.57 12.31 -11.03
N SER A 134 6.59 12.64 -11.81
CA SER A 134 7.57 11.66 -12.31
C SER A 134 8.89 11.69 -11.55
N ILE A 135 9.13 12.74 -10.77
CA ILE A 135 10.37 12.94 -10.00
C ILE A 135 10.02 13.45 -8.62
N SER A 136 10.62 12.87 -7.60
CA SER A 136 10.57 13.37 -6.22
C SER A 136 11.94 13.22 -5.55
N ILE A 137 12.22 14.10 -4.59
CA ILE A 137 13.42 14.09 -3.77
C ILE A 137 12.97 14.06 -2.31
N PHE A 138 13.52 13.12 -1.55
CA PHE A 138 13.26 12.95 -0.12
C PHE A 138 14.55 12.95 0.68
#